data_67751ea34f5cf62ddf061c817e549e22
#
_entry.id   67751ea34f5cf62ddf061c817e549e22
#
_cell.length_a   1.000
_cell.length_b   1.000
_cell.length_c   1.000
_cell.angle_alpha   90.00
_cell.angle_beta   90.00
_cell.angle_gamma   90.00
#
_symmetry.space_group_name_H-M   'P 1'
#
loop_
_entity.id
_entity.type
_entity.pdbx_description
1 polymer ?
#
loop_
_entity_poly.entity_id
_entity_poly.type
_entity_poly.pdbx_seq_one_letter_code
_entity_poly.pdbx_strand_id
1 'polypeptide(L)'
;MTRTLLAVAMSLALAGCSTWSLMNPLGGPSTMLAKADRLAADGDYRSAVAAYDAYLAQYSDESQAIRARRDAVASIVTTRDEIARLNQELTRTRDELAKREGDLARVRQEADKLRADLERLKQIDLQLEKRK
;
A
#
# COMPACT_ATOMS: atom_id res chain seq x y z
N MET A 1 -13.41 23.43 45.39
CA MET A 1 -12.14 22.74 45.65
C MET A 1 -12.20 21.21 45.39
N THR A 2 -13.30 20.66 44.92
CA THR A 2 -13.48 19.19 44.70
C THR A 2 -13.22 18.69 43.27
N ARG A 3 -13.07 19.60 42.31
CA ARG A 3 -12.84 19.22 40.89
C ARG A 3 -11.37 18.94 40.52
N THR A 4 -10.42 19.41 41.30
CA THR A 4 -8.98 19.22 41.05
C THR A 4 -8.44 17.90 41.62
N LEU A 5 -9.10 17.27 42.56
CA LEU A 5 -8.69 15.99 43.14
C LEU A 5 -9.06 14.79 42.26
N LEU A 6 -10.11 14.89 41.43
CA LEU A 6 -10.53 13.84 40.52
C LEU A 6 -9.60 13.69 39.28
N ALA A 7 -8.95 14.79 38.87
CA ALA A 7 -8.03 14.78 37.74
C ALA A 7 -6.68 14.13 38.09
N VAL A 8 -6.25 14.18 39.34
CA VAL A 8 -4.97 13.59 39.78
C VAL A 8 -5.08 12.07 39.99
N ALA A 9 -6.26 11.59 40.41
CA ALA A 9 -6.47 10.13 40.60
C ALA A 9 -6.52 9.33 39.30
N MET A 10 -6.92 9.96 38.19
CA MET A 10 -7.01 9.28 36.88
C MET A 10 -5.67 9.17 36.16
N SER A 11 -4.69 10.00 36.51
CA SER A 11 -3.35 10.01 35.89
C SER A 11 -2.40 8.92 36.43
N LEU A 12 -2.69 8.34 37.60
CA LEU A 12 -1.84 7.28 38.18
C LEU A 12 -2.20 5.86 37.72
N ALA A 13 -3.36 5.66 37.12
CA ALA A 13 -3.80 4.32 36.63
C ALA A 13 -3.15 3.87 35.32
N LEU A 14 -2.50 4.77 34.58
CA LEU A 14 -1.86 4.45 33.25
C LEU A 14 -0.39 4.09 33.38
N ALA A 15 0.25 4.24 34.51
CA ALA A 15 1.68 3.96 34.69
C ALA A 15 1.99 2.53 35.16
N GLY A 16 0.98 1.69 35.39
CA GLY A 16 1.12 0.38 36.04
C GLY A 16 1.44 -0.82 35.16
N CYS A 17 1.43 -0.70 33.81
CA CYS A 17 1.52 -1.88 32.94
C CYS A 17 2.90 -2.16 32.32
N SER A 18 3.93 -1.37 32.57
CA SER A 18 5.21 -1.50 31.84
C SER A 18 6.38 -2.10 32.62
N THR A 19 6.24 -2.41 33.91
CA THR A 19 7.39 -2.86 34.73
C THR A 19 7.52 -4.37 34.93
N TRP A 20 6.54 -5.17 34.53
CA TRP A 20 6.65 -6.64 34.69
C TRP A 20 7.50 -7.33 33.62
N SER A 21 7.73 -6.68 32.46
CA SER A 21 8.48 -7.29 31.34
C SER A 21 10.00 -7.36 31.57
N LEU A 22 10.54 -6.67 32.59
CA LEU A 22 11.99 -6.60 32.86
C LEU A 22 12.53 -7.73 33.73
N MET A 23 11.68 -8.61 34.27
CA MET A 23 12.09 -9.61 35.25
C MET A 23 12.22 -11.06 34.72
N ASN A 24 12.04 -11.31 33.42
CA ASN A 24 12.20 -12.67 32.87
C ASN A 24 13.24 -12.72 31.75
N PRO A 25 14.53 -12.83 32.05
CA PRO A 25 15.63 -12.89 31.05
C PRO A 25 15.69 -14.21 30.28
N LEU A 26 14.94 -15.22 30.67
CA LEU A 26 14.88 -16.51 30.00
C LEU A 26 13.59 -16.57 29.22
N GLY A 27 13.69 -16.35 27.89
CA GLY A 27 12.57 -16.22 26.94
C GLY A 27 11.54 -17.35 27.02
N GLY A 28 10.55 -17.20 27.91
CA GLY A 28 9.40 -18.10 28.02
C GLY A 28 8.35 -17.84 26.92
N PRO A 29 7.35 -18.73 26.80
CA PRO A 29 6.30 -18.61 25.80
C PRO A 29 5.61 -17.22 25.80
N SER A 30 5.42 -16.61 26.96
CA SER A 30 4.83 -15.27 27.11
C SER A 30 5.67 -14.16 26.47
N THR A 31 7.01 -14.27 26.46
CA THR A 31 7.89 -13.26 25.87
C THR A 31 7.94 -13.36 24.35
N MET A 32 7.89 -14.57 23.80
CA MET A 32 7.82 -14.78 22.34
C MET A 32 6.50 -14.26 21.77
N LEU A 33 5.40 -14.55 22.46
CA LEU A 33 4.08 -14.06 22.04
C LEU A 33 3.97 -12.53 22.16
N ALA A 34 4.45 -11.96 23.27
CA ALA A 34 4.49 -10.50 23.45
C ALA A 34 5.35 -9.81 22.40
N LYS A 35 6.44 -10.43 21.94
CA LYS A 35 7.25 -9.93 20.82
C LYS A 35 6.45 -9.93 19.51
N ALA A 36 5.73 -11.02 19.20
CA ALA A 36 4.92 -11.11 18.01
C ALA A 36 3.79 -10.07 18.00
N ASP A 37 3.07 -9.91 19.13
CA ASP A 37 2.02 -8.91 19.30
C ASP A 37 2.58 -7.49 19.16
N ARG A 38 3.77 -7.21 19.68
CA ARG A 38 4.43 -5.91 19.54
C ARG A 38 4.79 -5.60 18.09
N LEU A 39 5.37 -6.55 17.36
CA LEU A 39 5.67 -6.38 15.94
C LEU A 39 4.41 -6.11 15.13
N ALA A 40 3.31 -6.80 15.45
CA ALA A 40 2.01 -6.55 14.81
C ALA A 40 1.48 -5.14 15.13
N ALA A 41 1.59 -4.68 16.37
CA ALA A 41 1.20 -3.34 16.80
C ALA A 41 2.06 -2.23 16.14
N ASP A 42 3.35 -2.49 15.94
CA ASP A 42 4.30 -1.59 15.28
C ASP A 42 4.12 -1.57 13.74
N GLY A 43 3.26 -2.45 13.19
CA GLY A 43 2.96 -2.53 11.76
C GLY A 43 3.97 -3.36 10.96
N ASP A 44 4.94 -4.00 11.60
CA ASP A 44 5.86 -4.97 10.98
C ASP A 44 5.20 -6.36 10.92
N TYR A 45 4.18 -6.46 10.07
CA TYR A 45 3.34 -7.66 9.97
C TYR A 45 4.10 -8.89 9.47
N ARG A 46 5.13 -8.73 8.62
CA ARG A 46 5.93 -9.87 8.13
C ARG A 46 6.73 -10.48 9.24
N SER A 47 7.42 -9.68 10.05
CA SER A 47 8.15 -10.13 11.22
C SER A 47 7.22 -10.66 12.29
N ALA A 48 6.03 -10.09 12.45
CA ALA A 48 5.03 -10.60 13.38
C ALA A 48 4.55 -12.01 12.99
N VAL A 49 4.24 -12.27 11.71
CA VAL A 49 3.87 -13.61 11.22
C VAL A 49 4.99 -14.61 11.51
N ALA A 50 6.24 -14.26 11.19
CA ALA A 50 7.39 -15.13 11.46
C ALA A 50 7.57 -15.43 12.96
N ALA A 51 7.30 -14.43 13.83
CA ALA A 51 7.37 -14.61 15.27
C ALA A 51 6.23 -15.51 15.81
N TYR A 52 5.00 -15.38 15.26
CA TYR A 52 3.90 -16.29 15.58
C TYR A 52 4.18 -17.71 15.08
N ASP A 53 4.73 -17.88 13.88
CA ASP A 53 5.10 -19.20 13.35
C ASP A 53 6.16 -19.87 14.21
N ALA A 54 7.18 -19.12 14.65
CA ALA A 54 8.20 -19.62 15.58
C ALA A 54 7.60 -20.06 16.93
N TYR A 55 6.63 -19.30 17.46
CA TYR A 55 5.92 -19.68 18.67
C TYR A 55 5.12 -20.96 18.48
N LEU A 56 4.33 -21.06 17.38
CA LEU A 56 3.50 -22.22 17.08
C LEU A 56 4.31 -23.50 16.83
N ALA A 57 5.52 -23.36 16.29
CA ALA A 57 6.43 -24.49 16.10
C ALA A 57 6.94 -25.06 17.44
N GLN A 58 7.06 -24.23 18.47
CA GLN A 58 7.60 -24.61 19.76
C GLN A 58 6.52 -24.98 20.79
N TYR A 59 5.31 -24.41 20.67
CA TYR A 59 4.22 -24.55 21.62
C TYR A 59 2.91 -24.90 20.90
N SER A 60 2.73 -26.19 20.57
CA SER A 60 1.60 -26.66 19.74
C SER A 60 0.25 -26.72 20.47
N ASP A 61 0.24 -26.85 21.80
CA ASP A 61 -0.95 -27.22 22.58
C ASP A 61 -1.94 -26.05 22.84
N GLU A 62 -1.47 -24.78 22.83
CA GLU A 62 -2.30 -23.59 23.06
C GLU A 62 -2.69 -22.87 21.76
N SER A 63 -2.79 -23.58 20.66
CA SER A 63 -2.53 -23.01 19.34
C SER A 63 -3.68 -22.33 18.61
N GLN A 64 -4.97 -22.57 18.95
CA GLN A 64 -6.07 -22.11 18.11
C GLN A 64 -6.22 -20.58 18.07
N ALA A 65 -6.18 -19.91 19.22
CA ALA A 65 -6.30 -18.45 19.30
C ALA A 65 -5.08 -17.76 18.65
N ILE A 66 -3.89 -18.36 18.79
CA ILE A 66 -2.65 -17.80 18.25
C ILE A 66 -2.57 -18.01 16.75
N ARG A 67 -3.04 -19.16 16.24
CA ARG A 67 -3.21 -19.38 14.80
C ARG A 67 -4.17 -18.36 14.20
N ALA A 68 -5.31 -18.08 14.83
CA ALA A 68 -6.23 -17.08 14.36
C ALA A 68 -5.60 -15.66 14.31
N ARG A 69 -4.79 -15.27 15.30
CA ARG A 69 -4.03 -14.00 15.27
C ARG A 69 -3.01 -13.98 14.15
N ARG A 70 -2.23 -15.03 14.03
CA ARG A 70 -1.25 -15.21 12.95
C ARG A 70 -1.90 -15.08 11.58
N ASP A 71 -3.02 -15.76 11.35
CA ASP A 71 -3.74 -15.75 10.09
C ASP A 71 -4.35 -14.38 9.78
N ALA A 72 -4.87 -13.68 10.80
CA ALA A 72 -5.33 -12.31 10.66
C ALA A 72 -4.19 -11.37 10.22
N VAL A 73 -3.02 -11.48 10.85
CA VAL A 73 -1.84 -10.67 10.49
C VAL A 73 -1.31 -11.06 9.11
N ALA A 74 -1.30 -12.34 8.76
CA ALA A 74 -0.91 -12.82 7.44
C ALA A 74 -1.84 -12.29 6.33
N SER A 75 -3.14 -12.20 6.59
CA SER A 75 -4.09 -11.63 5.64
C SER A 75 -3.82 -10.15 5.37
N ILE A 76 -3.37 -9.39 6.38
CA ILE A 76 -2.96 -7.99 6.21
C ILE A 76 -1.73 -7.90 5.28
N VAL A 77 -0.75 -8.78 5.44
CA VAL A 77 0.44 -8.84 4.55
C VAL A 77 -0.01 -9.09 3.11
N THR A 78 -0.82 -10.12 2.88
CA THR A 78 -1.34 -10.47 1.55
C THR A 78 -2.08 -9.29 0.90
N THR A 79 -2.99 -8.65 1.65
CA THR A 79 -3.75 -7.49 1.16
C THR A 79 -2.84 -6.32 0.80
N ARG A 80 -1.82 -6.02 1.62
CA ARG A 80 -0.84 -4.95 1.33
C ARG A 80 -0.03 -5.24 0.07
N ASP A 81 0.42 -6.49 -0.10
CA ASP A 81 1.17 -6.89 -1.28
C ASP A 81 0.29 -6.79 -2.54
N GLU A 82 -0.98 -7.13 -2.46
CA GLU A 82 -1.93 -6.98 -3.56
C GLU A 82 -2.20 -5.51 -3.90
N ILE A 83 -2.40 -4.64 -2.90
CA ILE A 83 -2.53 -3.19 -3.09
C ILE A 83 -1.27 -2.63 -3.77
N ALA A 84 -0.08 -3.04 -3.36
CA ALA A 84 1.18 -2.59 -3.96
C ALA A 84 1.26 -3.01 -5.45
N ARG A 85 0.87 -4.25 -5.76
CA ARG A 85 0.80 -4.76 -7.13
C ARG A 85 -0.19 -3.97 -7.99
N LEU A 86 -1.41 -3.77 -7.48
CA LEU A 86 -2.45 -3.02 -8.20
C LEU A 86 -2.04 -1.56 -8.45
N ASN A 87 -1.36 -0.93 -7.50
CA ASN A 87 -0.83 0.42 -7.68
C ASN A 87 0.24 0.48 -8.77
N GLN A 88 1.10 -0.54 -8.89
CA GLN A 88 2.07 -0.62 -9.98
C GLN A 88 1.38 -0.81 -11.35
N GLU A 89 0.38 -1.67 -11.43
CA GLU A 89 -0.41 -1.88 -12.64
C GLU A 89 -1.15 -0.60 -13.05
N LEU A 90 -1.74 0.10 -12.09
CA LEU A 90 -2.40 1.37 -12.32
C LEU A 90 -1.43 2.44 -12.89
N THR A 91 -0.24 2.52 -12.33
CA THR A 91 0.80 3.44 -12.82
C THR A 91 1.18 3.12 -14.27
N ARG A 92 1.46 1.84 -14.57
CA ARG A 92 1.78 1.40 -15.95
C ARG A 92 0.67 1.74 -16.94
N THR A 93 -0.59 1.46 -16.54
CA THR A 93 -1.75 1.73 -17.41
C THR A 93 -1.91 3.24 -17.68
N ARG A 94 -1.67 4.08 -16.68
CA ARG A 94 -1.67 5.54 -16.83
C ARG A 94 -0.59 6.02 -17.78
N ASP A 95 0.63 5.49 -17.67
CA ASP A 95 1.76 5.84 -18.54
C ASP A 95 1.49 5.42 -19.99
N GLU A 96 0.93 4.21 -20.20
CA GLU A 96 0.52 3.75 -21.52
C GLU A 96 -0.59 4.62 -22.12
N LEU A 97 -1.58 5.03 -21.31
CA LEU A 97 -2.64 5.92 -21.75
C LEU A 97 -2.08 7.27 -22.19
N ALA A 98 -1.24 7.88 -21.38
CA ALA A 98 -0.58 9.15 -21.71
C ALA A 98 0.23 9.07 -23.01
N LYS A 99 0.95 7.95 -23.23
CA LYS A 99 1.67 7.71 -24.48
C LYS A 99 0.71 7.64 -25.68
N ARG A 100 -0.39 6.87 -25.57
CA ARG A 100 -1.38 6.76 -26.65
C ARG A 100 -2.06 8.09 -26.96
N GLU A 101 -2.35 8.90 -25.92
CA GLU A 101 -2.90 10.25 -26.12
C GLU A 101 -1.92 11.14 -26.88
N GLY A 102 -0.62 11.08 -26.55
CA GLY A 102 0.43 11.78 -27.31
C GLY A 102 0.54 11.32 -28.77
N ASP A 103 0.47 10.00 -29.03
CA ASP A 103 0.49 9.45 -30.36
C ASP A 103 -0.75 9.88 -31.17
N LEU A 104 -1.93 9.90 -30.55
CA LEU A 104 -3.14 10.39 -31.18
C LEU A 104 -3.06 11.89 -31.52
N ALA A 105 -2.50 12.70 -30.65
CA ALA A 105 -2.28 14.12 -30.91
C ALA A 105 -1.37 14.33 -32.12
N ARG A 106 -0.27 13.55 -32.21
CA ARG A 106 0.66 13.61 -33.35
C ARG A 106 -0.04 13.21 -34.67
N VAL A 107 -0.79 12.10 -34.67
CA VAL A 107 -1.51 11.63 -35.87
C VAL A 107 -2.55 12.65 -36.32
N ARG A 108 -3.27 13.30 -35.39
CA ARG A 108 -4.21 14.38 -35.72
C ARG A 108 -3.49 15.55 -36.38
N GLN A 109 -2.36 15.98 -35.84
CA GLN A 109 -1.56 17.06 -36.42
C GLN A 109 -1.05 16.72 -37.82
N GLU A 110 -0.60 15.48 -38.05
CA GLU A 110 -0.19 15.01 -39.37
C GLU A 110 -1.37 14.99 -40.36
N ALA A 111 -2.54 14.52 -39.94
CA ALA A 111 -3.76 14.53 -40.74
C ALA A 111 -4.20 15.95 -41.12
N ASP A 112 -4.10 16.92 -40.22
CA ASP A 112 -4.44 18.31 -40.49
C ASP A 112 -3.45 18.95 -41.47
N LYS A 113 -2.15 18.65 -41.36
CA LYS A 113 -1.14 19.07 -42.36
C LYS A 113 -1.46 18.51 -43.75
N LEU A 114 -1.74 17.22 -43.84
CA LEU A 114 -2.06 16.58 -45.13
C LEU A 114 -3.33 17.18 -45.76
N ARG A 115 -4.34 17.50 -44.96
CA ARG A 115 -5.55 18.20 -45.44
C ARG A 115 -5.23 19.58 -45.99
N ALA A 116 -4.40 20.35 -45.29
CA ALA A 116 -3.96 21.66 -45.76
C ALA A 116 -3.14 21.58 -47.06
N ASP A 117 -2.28 20.58 -47.20
CA ASP A 117 -1.48 20.38 -48.41
C ASP A 117 -2.36 19.94 -49.60
N LEU A 118 -3.34 19.06 -49.39
CA LEU A 118 -4.33 18.70 -50.40
C LEU A 118 -5.14 19.91 -50.89
N GLU A 119 -5.54 20.80 -49.97
CA GLU A 119 -6.27 21.99 -50.36
C GLU A 119 -5.38 22.95 -51.16
N ARG A 120 -4.12 23.10 -50.83
CA ARG A 120 -3.16 23.90 -51.61
C ARG A 120 -2.97 23.32 -53.00
N LEU A 121 -2.84 22.00 -53.15
CA LEU A 121 -2.72 21.34 -54.45
C LEU A 121 -3.96 21.57 -55.33
N LYS A 122 -5.19 21.45 -54.76
CA LYS A 122 -6.40 21.75 -55.47
C LYS A 122 -6.45 23.19 -55.98
N GLN A 123 -6.00 24.16 -55.16
CA GLN A 123 -5.96 25.58 -55.57
C GLN A 123 -4.97 25.79 -56.72
N ILE A 124 -3.81 25.11 -56.70
CA ILE A 124 -2.83 25.19 -57.78
C ILE A 124 -3.43 24.61 -59.08
N ASP A 125 -4.09 23.47 -59.02
CA ASP A 125 -4.72 22.83 -60.19
C ASP A 125 -5.78 23.76 -60.82
N LEU A 126 -6.64 24.35 -59.98
CA LEU A 126 -7.66 25.31 -60.43
C LEU A 126 -7.04 26.58 -61.09
N GLN A 127 -5.86 27.02 -60.62
CA GLN A 127 -5.13 28.13 -61.21
C GLN A 127 -4.53 27.77 -62.57
N LEU A 128 -4.01 26.54 -62.72
CA LEU A 128 -3.46 26.06 -63.96
C LEU A 128 -4.52 25.86 -65.03
N GLU A 129 -5.73 25.40 -64.66
CA GLU A 129 -6.87 25.27 -65.57
C GLU A 129 -7.34 26.63 -66.09
N LYS A 130 -7.35 27.65 -65.26
CA LYS A 130 -7.76 29.01 -65.66
C LYS A 130 -6.77 29.71 -66.60
N ARG A 131 -5.53 29.18 -66.72
CA ARG A 131 -4.48 29.77 -67.61
C ARG A 131 -4.41 29.13 -69.01
N LYS A 132 -5.18 28.05 -69.17
CA LYS A 132 -5.36 27.41 -70.50
C LYS A 132 -6.52 28.01 -71.25
#